data_630a2f39e5eb9d9c0a845d1e94ed2f0d
#
_entry.id   630a2f39e5eb9d9c0a845d1e94ed2f0d
#
_cell.length_a   1.000
_cell.length_b   1.000
_cell.length_c   1.000
_cell.angle_alpha   90.00
_cell.angle_beta   90.00
_cell.angle_gamma   90.00
#
_symmetry.space_group_name_H-M   'P 1'
#
loop_
_entity.id
_entity.type
_entity.pdbx_description
1 polymer ?
#
loop_
_entity_poly.entity_id
_entity_poly.type
_entity_poly.pdbx_seq_one_letter_code
_entity_poly.pdbx_strand_id
1 'polypeptide(L)'
;MGLRDLLRPSVQGEHMLNTEWGKSFTEKRDLSTDLPKSFTINTYQVNKIKLDIRQAAEKITKQIAKRDLLLEQRDAEIFKSAAAAQVLEVNEKVQRLLQLTSEFARQQAKTRIEEIVTSALSVVFGKDYQFHLSLEIRANRPEVDYWLESEKIVTQLKPPDYDRGGGVADVVSLALRLAIAELSEVKGPILLDEVGKHVSAEFSANVAFFLKEYSQKFNRQIILITHNEALAEIGDISIGVSQSNGKSVVKAI
;
A
#
# COMPACT_ATOMS: atom_id res chain seq x y z
N MET A 1 3.44 -29.36 18.47
CA MET A 1 4.67 -28.99 19.17
C MET A 1 4.50 -27.56 19.64
N GLY A 2 4.12 -27.39 20.91
CA GLY A 2 3.55 -26.15 21.44
C GLY A 2 4.64 -25.16 21.84
N LEU A 3 4.32 -23.87 21.64
CA LEU A 3 5.11 -22.69 21.99
C LEU A 3 5.53 -22.58 23.49
N ARG A 4 5.28 -23.61 24.30
CA ARG A 4 5.65 -23.63 25.72
C ARG A 4 7.07 -24.12 26.01
N ASP A 5 7.76 -24.71 25.02
CA ASP A 5 9.07 -25.32 25.25
C ASP A 5 10.27 -24.44 24.91
N LEU A 6 10.03 -23.22 24.40
CA LEU A 6 11.08 -22.28 23.99
C LEU A 6 11.39 -21.17 25.03
N LEU A 7 10.70 -21.15 26.15
CA LEU A 7 10.88 -20.10 27.18
C LEU A 7 11.21 -20.66 28.58
N ARG A 8 11.97 -21.75 28.65
CA ARG A 8 12.65 -22.08 29.91
C ARG A 8 14.02 -21.40 29.91
N PRO A 9 14.23 -20.36 30.74
CA PRO A 9 15.60 -19.95 31.07
C PRO A 9 16.25 -21.12 31.76
N SER A 10 17.38 -21.58 31.24
CA SER A 10 18.22 -22.57 31.90
C SER A 10 18.60 -22.04 33.30
N VAL A 11 17.98 -22.60 34.30
CA VAL A 11 18.37 -22.42 35.71
C VAL A 11 19.71 -23.18 35.89
N GLN A 12 20.79 -22.52 35.47
CA GLN A 12 22.14 -22.86 35.92
C GLN A 12 22.53 -21.82 36.98
N GLY A 13 21.97 -21.97 38.15
CA GLY A 13 22.20 -21.08 39.28
C GLY A 13 22.10 -21.77 40.64
N GLU A 14 21.82 -23.04 40.69
CA GLU A 14 21.68 -23.77 41.96
C GLU A 14 22.94 -24.52 42.47
N HIS A 15 24.10 -24.24 41.92
CA HIS A 15 25.31 -24.98 42.29
C HIS A 15 26.40 -24.16 42.99
N MET A 16 26.09 -23.01 43.60
CA MET A 16 27.11 -22.25 44.33
C MET A 16 26.72 -21.79 45.73
N LEU A 17 25.80 -22.46 46.41
CA LEU A 17 25.50 -22.21 47.81
C LEU A 17 25.89 -23.33 48.77
N ASN A 18 26.69 -24.29 48.29
CA ASN A 18 27.11 -25.45 49.10
C ASN A 18 28.62 -25.50 49.26
N THR A 19 29.27 -24.35 49.45
CA THR A 19 30.70 -24.27 49.70
C THR A 19 30.96 -23.52 50.98
N GLU A 20 31.49 -24.27 51.92
CA GLU A 20 32.32 -23.84 53.07
C GLU A 20 31.73 -23.06 54.22
N TRP A 21 30.58 -22.40 54.15
CA TRP A 21 29.97 -21.73 55.30
C TRP A 21 29.16 -22.62 56.23
N GLY A 22 28.74 -23.79 55.76
CA GLY A 22 27.96 -24.78 56.55
C GLY A 22 28.78 -25.67 57.45
N LYS A 23 30.08 -25.78 57.27
CA LYS A 23 30.94 -26.73 58.04
C LYS A 23 31.59 -26.09 59.26
N SER A 24 31.53 -24.77 59.41
CA SER A 24 32.14 -24.06 60.53
C SER A 24 31.25 -23.91 61.77
N PHE A 25 29.96 -24.29 61.67
CA PHE A 25 28.99 -24.09 62.76
C PHE A 25 28.65 -25.35 63.57
N THR A 26 29.29 -26.51 63.31
CA THR A 26 29.02 -27.78 64.02
C THR A 26 30.11 -28.16 64.99
N GLU A 27 31.17 -27.36 65.17
CA GLU A 27 32.03 -27.53 66.31
C GLU A 27 31.34 -26.97 67.55
N LYS A 28 30.73 -27.87 68.37
CA LYS A 28 30.30 -27.55 69.75
C LYS A 28 31.52 -27.18 70.54
N ARG A 29 31.89 -25.87 70.49
CA ARG A 29 32.75 -25.35 71.57
C ARG A 29 31.94 -25.33 72.81
N ASP A 30 32.44 -26.05 73.79
CA ASP A 30 31.90 -26.06 75.17
C ASP A 30 32.15 -24.66 75.74
N LEU A 31 31.13 -23.78 75.65
CA LEU A 31 31.12 -22.41 76.08
C LEU A 31 30.87 -22.28 77.61
N SER A 32 31.03 -23.36 78.36
CA SER A 32 30.69 -23.39 79.79
C SER A 32 31.78 -22.85 80.75
N THR A 33 32.99 -22.47 80.26
CA THR A 33 34.10 -22.15 81.19
C THR A 33 34.62 -20.73 81.10
N ASP A 34 34.22 -19.88 80.20
CA ASP A 34 34.80 -18.51 80.05
C ASP A 34 33.78 -17.36 79.98
N LEU A 35 32.66 -17.42 80.67
CA LEU A 35 31.78 -16.29 80.80
C LEU A 35 32.29 -15.42 82.01
N PRO A 36 32.66 -14.18 81.77
CA PRO A 36 32.99 -13.26 82.92
C PRO A 36 31.77 -13.10 83.81
N LYS A 37 31.93 -13.30 85.08
CA LYS A 37 30.91 -13.33 86.15
C LYS A 37 30.09 -12.06 86.35
N SER A 38 30.09 -11.10 85.40
CA SER A 38 29.28 -9.87 85.46
C SER A 38 28.93 -9.36 84.07
N PHE A 39 28.23 -10.17 83.26
CA PHE A 39 27.63 -9.60 82.07
C PHE A 39 26.22 -9.10 82.43
N THR A 40 26.14 -7.88 82.94
CA THR A 40 24.88 -7.17 83.07
C THR A 40 24.40 -6.74 81.68
N ILE A 41 23.51 -7.51 81.14
CA ILE A 41 22.87 -7.18 79.87
C ILE A 41 22.08 -5.88 80.10
N ASN A 42 22.53 -4.77 79.53
CA ASN A 42 21.82 -3.52 79.62
C ASN A 42 20.54 -3.63 78.74
N THR A 43 19.39 -3.81 79.43
CA THR A 43 18.08 -3.99 78.81
C THR A 43 17.74 -2.89 77.82
N TYR A 44 18.27 -1.68 78.00
CA TYR A 44 18.11 -0.58 77.10
C TYR A 44 18.83 -0.84 75.74
N GLN A 45 20.06 -1.34 75.81
CA GLN A 45 20.81 -1.68 74.58
C GLN A 45 20.15 -2.79 73.79
N VAL A 46 19.64 -3.82 74.47
CA VAL A 46 18.91 -4.92 73.80
C VAL A 46 17.64 -4.41 73.16
N ASN A 47 16.87 -3.54 73.79
CA ASN A 47 15.65 -2.97 73.23
C ASN A 47 15.95 -2.05 72.03
N LYS A 48 17.04 -1.28 72.07
CA LYS A 48 17.49 -0.47 70.93
C LYS A 48 17.85 -1.36 69.75
N ILE A 49 18.63 -2.38 69.93
CA ILE A 49 18.99 -3.33 68.84
C ILE A 49 17.74 -3.99 68.26
N LYS A 50 16.79 -4.40 69.10
CA LYS A 50 15.50 -4.97 68.59
C LYS A 50 14.73 -3.97 67.76
N LEU A 51 14.72 -2.67 68.12
CA LEU A 51 14.07 -1.63 67.34
C LEU A 51 14.78 -1.42 65.98
N ASP A 52 16.11 -1.34 66.01
CA ASP A 52 16.92 -1.17 64.80
C ASP A 52 16.74 -2.34 63.82
N ILE A 53 16.69 -3.59 64.34
CA ILE A 53 16.41 -4.78 63.56
C ILE A 53 15.02 -4.70 62.92
N ARG A 54 13.98 -4.30 63.68
CA ARG A 54 12.62 -4.13 63.14
C ARG A 54 12.58 -3.09 62.02
N GLN A 55 13.20 -1.94 62.24
CA GLN A 55 13.26 -0.88 61.22
C GLN A 55 14.02 -1.34 59.95
N ALA A 56 15.12 -2.08 60.11
CA ALA A 56 15.86 -2.65 59.02
C ALA A 56 15.01 -3.69 58.25
N ALA A 57 14.32 -4.58 58.98
CA ALA A 57 13.41 -5.58 58.39
C ALA A 57 12.28 -4.91 57.59
N GLU A 58 11.65 -3.87 58.11
CA GLU A 58 10.62 -3.08 57.40
C GLU A 58 11.15 -2.45 56.13
N LYS A 59 12.37 -1.84 56.18
CA LYS A 59 13.02 -1.27 55.00
C LYS A 59 13.28 -2.35 53.94
N ILE A 60 13.81 -3.48 54.37
CA ILE A 60 14.09 -4.60 53.44
C ILE A 60 12.77 -5.12 52.79
N THR A 61 11.73 -5.32 53.62
CA THR A 61 10.43 -5.76 53.12
C THR A 61 9.85 -4.81 52.05
N LYS A 62 9.93 -3.48 52.34
CA LYS A 62 9.51 -2.43 51.36
C LYS A 62 10.33 -2.50 50.07
N GLN A 63 11.64 -2.72 50.16
CA GLN A 63 12.51 -2.82 48.98
C GLN A 63 12.22 -4.06 48.19
N ILE A 64 11.95 -5.20 48.82
CA ILE A 64 11.56 -6.45 48.18
C ILE A 64 10.23 -6.25 47.46
N ALA A 65 9.21 -5.69 48.13
CA ALA A 65 7.90 -5.45 47.49
C ALA A 65 8.01 -4.52 46.27
N LYS A 66 8.84 -3.47 46.37
CA LYS A 66 9.12 -2.54 45.26
C LYS A 66 9.81 -3.28 44.09
N ARG A 67 10.81 -4.10 44.40
CA ARG A 67 11.51 -4.93 43.40
C ARG A 67 10.54 -5.85 42.67
N ASP A 68 9.71 -6.58 43.43
CA ASP A 68 8.79 -7.57 42.86
C ASP A 68 7.75 -6.89 41.97
N LEU A 69 7.21 -5.73 42.39
CA LEU A 69 6.33 -4.93 41.53
C LEU A 69 7.02 -4.47 40.25
N LEU A 70 8.26 -4.02 40.31
CA LEU A 70 9.01 -3.59 39.12
C LEU A 70 9.34 -4.77 38.21
N LEU A 71 9.60 -5.93 38.75
CA LEU A 71 9.79 -7.15 37.94
C LEU A 71 8.51 -7.54 37.22
N GLU A 72 7.36 -7.50 37.89
CA GLU A 72 6.07 -7.77 37.27
C GLU A 72 5.74 -6.77 36.16
N GLN A 73 5.97 -5.47 36.40
CA GLN A 73 5.80 -4.43 35.37
C GLN A 73 6.74 -4.66 34.19
N ARG A 74 8.01 -4.96 34.43
CA ARG A 74 8.98 -5.27 33.38
C ARG A 74 8.51 -6.45 32.52
N ASP A 75 8.08 -7.52 33.15
CA ASP A 75 7.68 -8.73 32.44
C ASP A 75 6.40 -8.49 31.61
N ALA A 76 5.47 -7.70 32.14
CA ALA A 76 4.29 -7.26 31.40
C ALA A 76 4.67 -6.38 30.17
N GLU A 77 5.62 -5.47 30.32
CA GLU A 77 6.07 -4.63 29.20
C GLU A 77 6.88 -5.41 28.17
N ILE A 78 7.68 -6.38 28.58
CA ILE A 78 8.37 -7.30 27.66
C ILE A 78 7.34 -8.09 26.82
N PHE A 79 6.29 -8.58 27.46
CA PHE A 79 5.22 -9.29 26.74
C PHE A 79 4.50 -8.39 25.74
N LYS A 80 4.14 -7.16 26.13
CA LYS A 80 3.52 -6.19 25.22
C LYS A 80 4.45 -5.83 24.05
N SER A 81 5.72 -5.61 24.33
CA SER A 81 6.73 -5.32 23.30
C SER A 81 6.86 -6.45 22.29
N ALA A 82 6.92 -7.69 22.77
CA ALA A 82 6.98 -8.87 21.90
C ALA A 82 5.73 -9.01 21.02
N ALA A 83 4.55 -8.80 21.58
CA ALA A 83 3.29 -8.81 20.83
C ALA A 83 3.23 -7.69 19.79
N ALA A 84 3.66 -6.48 20.15
CA ALA A 84 3.73 -5.35 19.22
C ALA A 84 4.72 -5.60 18.08
N ALA A 85 5.87 -6.22 18.36
CA ALA A 85 6.85 -6.59 17.34
C ALA A 85 6.28 -7.59 16.31
N GLN A 86 5.51 -8.57 16.75
CA GLN A 86 4.84 -9.51 15.85
C GLN A 86 3.82 -8.81 14.94
N VAL A 87 3.01 -7.90 15.50
CA VAL A 87 2.04 -7.12 14.72
C VAL A 87 2.75 -6.23 13.71
N LEU A 88 3.86 -5.60 14.11
CA LEU A 88 4.68 -4.77 13.21
C LEU A 88 5.21 -5.60 12.03
N GLU A 89 5.79 -6.76 12.29
CA GLU A 89 6.29 -7.65 11.23
C GLU A 89 5.21 -8.05 10.22
N VAL A 90 4.01 -8.37 10.71
CA VAL A 90 2.87 -8.69 9.83
C VAL A 90 2.47 -7.47 9.00
N ASN A 91 2.36 -6.30 9.62
CA ASN A 91 1.99 -5.07 8.93
C ASN A 91 3.00 -4.67 7.85
N GLU A 92 4.29 -4.83 8.11
CA GLU A 92 5.36 -4.59 7.12
C GLU A 92 5.23 -5.53 5.91
N LYS A 93 4.94 -6.82 6.15
CA LYS A 93 4.69 -7.80 5.07
C LYS A 93 3.45 -7.43 4.25
N VAL A 94 2.36 -7.04 4.92
CA VAL A 94 1.13 -6.59 4.25
C VAL A 94 1.38 -5.32 3.42
N GLN A 95 2.07 -4.33 3.98
CA GLN A 95 2.42 -3.11 3.26
C GLN A 95 3.26 -3.42 2.01
N ARG A 96 4.27 -4.27 2.13
CA ARG A 96 5.09 -4.68 0.99
C ARG A 96 4.28 -5.40 -0.08
N LEU A 97 3.37 -6.30 0.32
CA LEU A 97 2.50 -7.01 -0.61
C LEU A 97 1.57 -6.03 -1.36
N LEU A 98 0.97 -5.09 -0.64
CA LEU A 98 0.11 -4.06 -1.25
C LEU A 98 0.88 -3.16 -2.23
N GLN A 99 2.12 -2.79 -1.90
CA GLN A 99 2.99 -2.02 -2.81
C GLN A 99 3.29 -2.80 -4.09
N LEU A 100 3.70 -4.08 -3.97
CA LEU A 100 3.98 -4.94 -5.12
C LEU A 100 2.73 -5.15 -5.99
N THR A 101 1.58 -5.40 -5.37
CA THR A 101 0.31 -5.60 -6.08
C THR A 101 -0.11 -4.32 -6.81
N SER A 102 0.03 -3.16 -6.16
CA SER A 102 -0.27 -1.87 -6.77
C SER A 102 0.64 -1.56 -7.96
N GLU A 103 1.94 -1.84 -7.84
CA GLU A 103 2.89 -1.65 -8.93
C GLU A 103 2.57 -2.58 -10.13
N PHE A 104 2.29 -3.84 -9.85
CA PHE A 104 1.88 -4.79 -10.88
C PHE A 104 0.60 -4.36 -11.60
N ALA A 105 -0.43 -3.93 -10.85
CA ALA A 105 -1.68 -3.44 -11.44
C ALA A 105 -1.47 -2.19 -12.31
N ARG A 106 -0.63 -1.24 -11.85
CA ARG A 106 -0.27 -0.05 -12.64
C ARG A 106 0.44 -0.43 -13.93
N GLN A 107 1.38 -1.36 -13.87
CA GLN A 107 2.12 -1.79 -15.06
C GLN A 107 1.20 -2.50 -16.05
N GLN A 108 0.30 -3.35 -15.60
CA GLN A 108 -0.71 -3.98 -16.47
C GLN A 108 -1.65 -2.96 -17.12
N ALA A 109 -2.16 -2.00 -16.33
CA ALA A 109 -3.01 -0.94 -16.85
C ALA A 109 -2.27 -0.08 -17.89
N LYS A 110 -1.02 0.30 -17.60
CA LYS A 110 -0.16 1.01 -18.54
C LYS A 110 -0.03 0.26 -19.87
N THR A 111 0.43 -0.97 -19.83
CA THR A 111 0.62 -1.81 -21.03
C THR A 111 -0.68 -1.91 -21.81
N ARG A 112 -1.81 -2.14 -21.15
CA ARG A 112 -3.10 -2.26 -21.82
C ARG A 112 -3.54 -0.96 -22.50
N ILE A 113 -3.33 0.19 -21.88
CA ILE A 113 -3.63 1.49 -22.49
C ILE A 113 -2.72 1.73 -23.70
N GLU A 114 -1.41 1.48 -23.54
CA GLU A 114 -0.43 1.63 -24.63
C GLU A 114 -0.79 0.78 -25.85
N GLU A 115 -1.20 -0.47 -25.65
CA GLU A 115 -1.64 -1.37 -26.71
C GLU A 115 -2.89 -0.86 -27.45
N ILE A 116 -3.92 -0.41 -26.72
CA ILE A 116 -5.16 0.07 -27.31
C ILE A 116 -4.92 1.36 -28.12
N VAL A 117 -4.17 2.30 -27.56
CA VAL A 117 -3.89 3.57 -28.23
C VAL A 117 -2.98 3.37 -29.46
N THR A 118 -1.94 2.55 -29.33
CA THR A 118 -1.07 2.18 -30.45
C THR A 118 -1.87 1.53 -31.59
N SER A 119 -2.75 0.57 -31.24
CA SER A 119 -3.62 -0.08 -32.24
C SER A 119 -4.55 0.90 -32.92
N ALA A 120 -5.15 1.84 -32.18
CA ALA A 120 -6.01 2.89 -32.76
C ALA A 120 -5.25 3.76 -33.76
N LEU A 121 -4.06 4.21 -33.39
CA LEU A 121 -3.21 5.04 -34.24
C LEU A 121 -2.80 4.31 -35.54
N SER A 122 -2.43 3.03 -35.41
CA SER A 122 -2.05 2.20 -36.56
C SER A 122 -3.23 1.98 -37.51
N VAL A 123 -4.42 1.70 -36.97
CA VAL A 123 -5.65 1.50 -37.79
C VAL A 123 -6.03 2.82 -38.48
N VAL A 124 -5.97 3.94 -37.80
CA VAL A 124 -6.44 5.23 -38.38
C VAL A 124 -5.46 5.78 -39.38
N PHE A 125 -4.18 5.83 -39.07
CA PHE A 125 -3.19 6.51 -39.90
C PHE A 125 -2.36 5.58 -40.79
N GLY A 126 -2.42 4.26 -40.59
CA GLY A 126 -1.65 3.30 -41.36
C GLY A 126 -0.13 3.42 -41.18
N LYS A 127 0.33 4.12 -40.16
CA LYS A 127 1.74 4.37 -39.84
C LYS A 127 2.17 3.59 -38.62
N ASP A 128 3.48 3.37 -38.51
CA ASP A 128 4.09 2.72 -37.37
C ASP A 128 4.19 3.73 -36.19
N TYR A 129 3.06 3.96 -35.51
CA TYR A 129 3.00 4.73 -34.28
C TYR A 129 3.11 3.81 -33.08
N GLN A 130 3.89 4.25 -32.10
CA GLN A 130 3.93 3.63 -30.78
C GLN A 130 3.61 4.68 -29.71
N PHE A 131 2.65 4.36 -28.88
CA PHE A 131 2.22 5.24 -27.77
C PHE A 131 2.76 4.72 -26.46
N HIS A 132 3.36 5.63 -25.68
CA HIS A 132 3.95 5.31 -24.38
C HIS A 132 3.45 6.23 -23.30
N LEU A 133 3.23 5.66 -22.12
CA LEU A 133 2.89 6.37 -20.88
C LEU A 133 4.11 6.39 -19.95
N SER A 134 4.45 7.57 -19.43
CA SER A 134 5.37 7.71 -18.30
C SER A 134 4.58 8.08 -17.06
N LEU A 135 4.70 7.26 -16.02
CA LEU A 135 4.06 7.50 -14.73
C LEU A 135 5.14 7.97 -13.76
N GLU A 136 5.05 9.22 -13.32
CA GLU A 136 5.99 9.83 -12.40
C GLU A 136 5.28 10.40 -11.16
N ILE A 137 5.99 10.46 -10.06
CA ILE A 137 5.51 11.15 -8.86
C ILE A 137 6.25 12.49 -8.78
N ARG A 138 5.57 13.59 -9.11
CA ARG A 138 6.09 14.94 -8.99
C ARG A 138 5.36 15.69 -7.87
N ALA A 139 6.12 16.30 -6.97
CA ALA A 139 5.57 17.02 -5.81
C ALA A 139 4.54 16.19 -5.01
N ASN A 140 4.81 14.89 -4.81
CA ASN A 140 3.94 13.92 -4.12
C ASN A 140 2.57 13.72 -4.77
N ARG A 141 2.45 13.99 -6.08
CA ARG A 141 1.26 13.74 -6.90
C ARG A 141 1.62 12.83 -8.06
N PRO A 142 0.79 11.83 -8.37
CA PRO A 142 1.00 11.04 -9.58
C PRO A 142 0.71 11.91 -10.81
N GLU A 143 1.68 11.97 -11.70
CA GLU A 143 1.57 12.63 -13.01
C GLU A 143 1.78 11.62 -14.11
N VAL A 144 1.16 11.88 -15.25
CA VAL A 144 1.24 11.03 -16.45
C VAL A 144 1.68 11.87 -17.61
N ASP A 145 2.79 11.50 -18.21
CA ASP A 145 3.25 12.08 -19.46
C ASP A 145 2.92 11.12 -20.63
N TYR A 146 2.47 11.69 -21.73
CA TYR A 146 2.11 10.97 -22.95
C TYR A 146 3.21 11.17 -24.00
N TRP A 147 3.69 10.08 -24.55
CA TRP A 147 4.74 10.08 -25.56
C TRP A 147 4.27 9.33 -26.80
N LEU A 148 4.66 9.84 -27.95
CA LEU A 148 4.36 9.23 -29.23
C LEU A 148 5.66 9.06 -30.01
N GLU A 149 5.93 7.82 -30.43
CA GLU A 149 7.03 7.50 -31.31
C GLU A 149 6.51 7.18 -32.70
N SER A 150 7.13 7.72 -33.74
CA SER A 150 6.89 7.41 -35.13
C SER A 150 8.13 7.76 -35.94
N GLU A 151 8.52 6.91 -36.88
CA GLU A 151 9.70 7.12 -37.73
C GLU A 151 10.98 7.43 -36.93
N LYS A 152 11.15 6.77 -35.76
CA LYS A 152 12.25 6.97 -34.81
C LYS A 152 12.31 8.37 -34.14
N ILE A 153 11.26 9.16 -34.27
CA ILE A 153 11.13 10.44 -33.59
C ILE A 153 10.15 10.28 -32.45
N VAL A 154 10.63 10.55 -31.23
CA VAL A 154 9.82 10.53 -30.00
C VAL A 154 9.41 11.96 -29.66
N THR A 155 8.11 12.19 -29.50
CA THR A 155 7.54 13.50 -29.13
C THR A 155 6.64 13.36 -27.93
N GLN A 156 6.68 14.35 -27.03
CA GLN A 156 5.73 14.42 -25.93
C GLN A 156 4.42 15.07 -26.42
N LEU A 157 3.29 14.42 -26.15
CA LEU A 157 1.99 15.00 -26.42
C LEU A 157 1.60 15.92 -25.26
N LYS A 158 1.90 17.21 -25.40
CA LYS A 158 1.65 18.21 -24.35
C LYS A 158 0.77 19.32 -24.89
N PRO A 159 -0.40 19.59 -24.26
CA PRO A 159 -1.20 20.77 -24.62
C PRO A 159 -0.47 22.08 -24.29
N PRO A 160 -0.64 23.17 -25.06
CA PRO A 160 -1.42 23.30 -26.29
C PRO A 160 -0.68 22.90 -27.56
N ASP A 161 0.62 22.64 -27.47
CA ASP A 161 1.50 22.39 -28.62
C ASP A 161 1.51 20.89 -28.95
N TYR A 162 0.66 20.50 -29.89
CA TYR A 162 0.65 19.11 -30.41
C TYR A 162 1.56 19.06 -31.65
N ASP A 163 2.82 18.77 -31.46
CA ASP A 163 3.84 18.69 -32.53
C ASP A 163 3.50 17.74 -33.69
N ARG A 164 2.57 16.80 -33.45
CA ARG A 164 2.11 15.80 -34.43
C ARG A 164 0.76 16.17 -35.09
N GLY A 165 0.21 17.33 -34.77
CA GLY A 165 -1.06 17.82 -35.33
C GLY A 165 -2.30 17.39 -34.52
N GLY A 166 -3.37 18.18 -34.65
CA GLY A 166 -4.61 18.00 -33.87
C GLY A 166 -5.32 16.68 -34.12
N GLY A 167 -5.27 16.13 -35.33
CA GLY A 167 -5.91 14.88 -35.67
C GLY A 167 -5.33 13.67 -34.92
N VAL A 168 -4.01 13.64 -34.73
CA VAL A 168 -3.35 12.58 -33.94
C VAL A 168 -3.74 12.69 -32.48
N ALA A 169 -3.77 13.93 -31.94
CA ALA A 169 -4.20 14.18 -30.58
C ALA A 169 -5.67 13.76 -30.33
N ASP A 170 -6.56 14.02 -31.29
CA ASP A 170 -7.96 13.59 -31.23
C ASP A 170 -8.09 12.07 -31.18
N VAL A 171 -7.35 11.34 -32.02
CA VAL A 171 -7.38 9.86 -32.03
C VAL A 171 -6.81 9.30 -30.74
N VAL A 172 -5.70 9.84 -30.21
CA VAL A 172 -5.14 9.47 -28.91
C VAL A 172 -6.16 9.71 -27.79
N SER A 173 -6.81 10.89 -27.78
CA SER A 173 -7.84 11.23 -26.80
C SER A 173 -9.03 10.26 -26.83
N LEU A 174 -9.51 9.93 -28.05
CA LEU A 174 -10.57 8.94 -28.25
C LEU A 174 -10.16 7.58 -27.73
N ALA A 175 -9.01 7.07 -28.15
CA ALA A 175 -8.51 5.77 -27.76
C ALA A 175 -8.26 5.65 -26.25
N LEU A 176 -7.76 6.71 -25.60
CA LEU A 176 -7.59 6.79 -24.14
C LEU A 176 -8.94 6.68 -23.42
N ARG A 177 -9.98 7.37 -23.90
CA ARG A 177 -11.32 7.28 -23.30
C ARG A 177 -11.86 5.86 -23.37
N LEU A 178 -11.69 5.19 -24.52
CA LEU A 178 -12.11 3.80 -24.72
C LEU A 178 -11.30 2.84 -23.84
N ALA A 179 -9.99 3.00 -23.76
CA ALA A 179 -9.11 2.18 -22.93
C ALA A 179 -9.46 2.32 -21.43
N ILE A 180 -9.71 3.54 -20.96
CA ILE A 180 -10.10 3.79 -19.56
C ILE A 180 -11.48 3.19 -19.27
N ALA A 181 -12.43 3.28 -20.20
CA ALA A 181 -13.75 2.66 -20.06
C ALA A 181 -13.67 1.15 -19.88
N GLU A 182 -12.77 0.48 -20.59
CA GLU A 182 -12.54 -0.96 -20.45
C GLU A 182 -11.86 -1.32 -19.11
N LEU A 183 -10.80 -0.58 -18.75
CA LEU A 183 -10.08 -0.82 -17.50
C LEU A 183 -10.92 -0.53 -16.24
N SER A 184 -11.85 0.41 -16.34
CA SER A 184 -12.76 0.77 -15.24
C SER A 184 -13.95 -0.16 -15.13
N GLU A 185 -14.07 -1.16 -16.00
CA GLU A 185 -15.21 -2.10 -16.08
C GLU A 185 -16.58 -1.40 -16.10
N VAL A 186 -16.63 -0.16 -16.58
CA VAL A 186 -17.87 0.61 -16.69
C VAL A 186 -18.77 -0.05 -17.73
N LYS A 187 -19.91 -0.55 -17.31
CA LYS A 187 -20.90 -1.19 -18.18
C LYS A 187 -21.89 -0.13 -18.68
N GLY A 188 -22.35 -0.31 -19.94
CA GLY A 188 -23.32 0.58 -20.55
C GLY A 188 -22.81 1.21 -21.85
N PRO A 189 -23.63 2.02 -22.54
CA PRO A 189 -23.25 2.66 -23.78
C PRO A 189 -22.16 3.72 -23.56
N ILE A 190 -21.30 3.87 -24.56
CA ILE A 190 -20.30 4.94 -24.61
C ILE A 190 -20.89 6.07 -25.43
N LEU A 191 -20.97 7.26 -24.83
CA LEU A 191 -21.47 8.47 -25.49
C LEU A 191 -20.27 9.28 -26.00
N LEU A 192 -20.23 9.52 -27.28
CA LEU A 192 -19.19 10.28 -27.96
C LEU A 192 -19.84 11.50 -28.66
N ASP A 193 -19.36 12.68 -28.34
CA ASP A 193 -19.82 13.92 -28.90
C ASP A 193 -18.69 14.57 -29.72
N GLU A 194 -18.91 14.73 -31.01
CA GLU A 194 -18.02 15.38 -31.97
C GLU A 194 -16.55 14.90 -31.94
N VAL A 195 -16.35 13.58 -31.79
CA VAL A 195 -14.97 13.03 -31.77
C VAL A 195 -14.35 13.04 -33.16
N GLY A 196 -13.02 13.26 -33.19
CA GLY A 196 -12.26 13.26 -34.45
C GLY A 196 -12.51 14.46 -35.37
N LYS A 197 -13.01 15.58 -34.84
CA LYS A 197 -13.28 16.79 -35.64
C LYS A 197 -12.05 17.43 -36.29
N HIS A 198 -10.86 17.19 -35.75
CA HIS A 198 -9.58 17.65 -36.32
C HIS A 198 -8.90 16.58 -37.17
N VAL A 199 -9.49 15.40 -37.30
CA VAL A 199 -9.00 14.36 -38.18
C VAL A 199 -9.36 14.71 -39.63
N SER A 200 -8.38 14.64 -40.53
CA SER A 200 -8.59 14.91 -41.93
C SER A 200 -9.65 13.98 -42.56
N ALA A 201 -10.38 14.47 -43.52
CA ALA A 201 -11.44 13.69 -44.19
C ALA A 201 -10.95 12.32 -44.70
N GLU A 202 -9.71 12.25 -45.16
CA GLU A 202 -9.09 11.00 -45.67
C GLU A 202 -8.97 9.91 -44.57
N PHE A 203 -8.88 10.27 -43.28
CA PHE A 203 -8.77 9.31 -42.15
C PHE A 203 -10.09 9.12 -41.40
N SER A 204 -11.12 9.88 -41.72
CA SER A 204 -12.42 9.80 -41.04
C SER A 204 -13.05 8.41 -41.16
N ALA A 205 -12.96 7.77 -42.35
CA ALA A 205 -13.43 6.43 -42.55
C ALA A 205 -12.69 5.40 -41.68
N ASN A 206 -11.39 5.60 -41.45
CA ASN A 206 -10.58 4.74 -40.60
C ASN A 206 -10.95 4.89 -39.11
N VAL A 207 -11.27 6.11 -38.67
CA VAL A 207 -11.79 6.36 -37.31
C VAL A 207 -13.14 5.63 -37.13
N ALA A 208 -14.03 5.73 -38.12
CA ALA A 208 -15.30 5.04 -38.12
C ALA A 208 -15.11 3.53 -38.03
N PHE A 209 -14.21 2.96 -38.84
CA PHE A 209 -13.84 1.56 -38.80
C PHE A 209 -13.30 1.13 -37.45
N PHE A 210 -12.38 1.90 -36.88
CA PHE A 210 -11.84 1.64 -35.54
C PHE A 210 -12.93 1.58 -34.45
N LEU A 211 -13.89 2.52 -34.48
CA LEU A 211 -15.02 2.52 -33.53
C LEU A 211 -15.90 1.30 -33.70
N LYS A 212 -16.15 0.86 -34.94
CA LYS A 212 -16.93 -0.33 -35.23
C LYS A 212 -16.24 -1.61 -34.74
N GLU A 213 -14.96 -1.75 -35.01
CA GLU A 213 -14.14 -2.87 -34.54
C GLU A 213 -14.10 -2.91 -32.99
N TYR A 214 -13.93 -1.75 -32.38
CA TYR A 214 -13.97 -1.63 -30.91
C TYR A 214 -15.32 -2.08 -30.34
N SER A 215 -16.43 -1.57 -30.92
CA SER A 215 -17.79 -1.94 -30.51
C SER A 215 -18.02 -3.45 -30.56
N GLN A 216 -17.59 -4.10 -31.67
CA GLN A 216 -17.71 -5.54 -31.83
C GLN A 216 -16.82 -6.35 -30.92
N LYS A 217 -15.53 -5.95 -30.80
CA LYS A 217 -14.52 -6.66 -29.99
C LYS A 217 -14.88 -6.68 -28.51
N PHE A 218 -15.40 -5.57 -27.99
CA PHE A 218 -15.73 -5.41 -26.58
C PHE A 218 -17.23 -5.56 -26.29
N ASN A 219 -18.03 -5.85 -27.31
CA ASN A 219 -19.50 -5.94 -27.21
C ASN A 219 -20.09 -4.70 -26.52
N ARG A 220 -19.68 -3.51 -26.97
CA ARG A 220 -20.06 -2.23 -26.37
C ARG A 220 -20.88 -1.39 -27.35
N GLN A 221 -22.03 -0.92 -26.88
CA GLN A 221 -22.79 0.05 -27.64
C GLN A 221 -22.09 1.41 -27.63
N ILE A 222 -21.97 2.02 -28.81
CA ILE A 222 -21.46 3.38 -28.96
C ILE A 222 -22.60 4.24 -29.51
N ILE A 223 -22.87 5.35 -28.86
CA ILE A 223 -23.78 6.39 -29.32
C ILE A 223 -22.91 7.60 -29.69
N LEU A 224 -22.88 7.89 -30.98
CA LEU A 224 -22.02 8.94 -31.56
C LEU A 224 -22.89 10.10 -32.04
N ILE A 225 -22.58 11.31 -31.62
CA ILE A 225 -23.10 12.55 -32.17
C ILE A 225 -22.01 13.13 -33.07
N THR A 226 -22.32 13.33 -34.34
CA THR A 226 -21.35 13.80 -35.34
C THR A 226 -22.04 14.53 -36.49
N HIS A 227 -21.30 15.45 -37.10
CA HIS A 227 -21.66 16.03 -38.40
C HIS A 227 -20.81 15.46 -39.55
N ASN A 228 -19.96 14.47 -39.25
CA ASN A 228 -19.12 13.79 -40.26
C ASN A 228 -19.87 12.63 -40.89
N GLU A 229 -20.08 12.71 -42.21
CA GLU A 229 -20.84 11.72 -42.98
C GLU A 229 -20.23 10.32 -42.91
N ALA A 230 -18.88 10.20 -42.99
CA ALA A 230 -18.19 8.89 -42.92
C ALA A 230 -18.37 8.21 -41.56
N LEU A 231 -18.48 8.97 -40.48
CA LEU A 231 -18.78 8.45 -39.14
C LEU A 231 -20.27 8.07 -39.02
N ALA A 232 -21.18 8.80 -39.66
CA ALA A 232 -22.60 8.53 -39.61
C ALA A 232 -22.95 7.27 -40.42
N GLU A 233 -22.30 7.02 -41.57
CA GLU A 233 -22.57 5.89 -42.46
C GLU A 233 -22.20 4.51 -41.89
N ILE A 234 -21.21 4.43 -40.99
CA ILE A 234 -20.74 3.16 -40.43
C ILE A 234 -21.64 2.65 -39.28
N GLY A 235 -22.54 3.50 -38.79
CA GLY A 235 -23.48 3.14 -37.73
C GLY A 235 -24.45 2.02 -38.15
N ASP A 236 -24.82 1.16 -37.19
CA ASP A 236 -25.89 0.17 -37.45
C ASP A 236 -27.25 0.84 -37.61
N ILE A 237 -27.40 1.98 -36.91
CA ILE A 237 -28.58 2.85 -36.98
C ILE A 237 -28.08 4.30 -37.01
N SER A 238 -28.52 5.03 -38.05
CA SER A 238 -28.20 6.45 -38.20
C SER A 238 -29.47 7.29 -38.15
N ILE A 239 -29.42 8.37 -37.36
CA ILE A 239 -30.56 9.28 -37.18
C ILE A 239 -30.11 10.69 -37.54
N GLY A 240 -30.67 11.24 -38.59
CA GLY A 240 -30.44 12.63 -38.98
C GLY A 240 -31.34 13.58 -38.22
N VAL A 241 -30.76 14.62 -37.62
CA VAL A 241 -31.48 15.69 -36.98
C VAL A 241 -31.24 16.99 -37.74
N SER A 242 -32.28 17.59 -38.25
CA SER A 242 -32.22 18.86 -38.98
C SER A 242 -33.19 19.88 -38.37
N GLN A 243 -32.90 21.18 -38.57
CA GLN A 243 -33.81 22.24 -38.13
C GLN A 243 -34.52 22.86 -39.34
N SER A 244 -35.82 22.92 -39.27
CA SER A 244 -36.66 23.60 -40.28
C SER A 244 -37.69 24.45 -39.60
N ASN A 245 -37.75 25.73 -39.97
CA ASN A 245 -38.71 26.72 -39.41
C ASN A 245 -38.72 26.76 -37.86
N GLY A 246 -37.52 26.69 -37.23
CA GLY A 246 -37.38 26.74 -35.78
C GLY A 246 -37.78 25.45 -35.05
N LYS A 247 -38.11 24.38 -35.79
CA LYS A 247 -38.44 23.05 -35.21
C LYS A 247 -37.41 22.01 -35.62
N SER A 248 -37.02 21.14 -34.70
CA SER A 248 -36.15 20.00 -34.99
C SER A 248 -36.96 18.91 -35.68
N VAL A 249 -36.42 18.41 -36.78
CA VAL A 249 -37.00 17.29 -37.55
C VAL A 249 -36.04 16.12 -37.46
N VAL A 250 -36.53 14.97 -37.09
CA VAL A 250 -35.75 13.73 -36.94
C VAL A 250 -36.13 12.77 -38.06
N LYS A 251 -35.14 12.21 -38.75
CA LYS A 251 -35.33 11.23 -39.80
C LYS A 251 -34.34 10.07 -39.59
N ALA A 252 -34.76 8.84 -39.81
CA ALA A 252 -33.83 7.72 -39.97
C ALA A 252 -33.15 7.86 -41.35
N ILE A 253 -31.84 7.64 -41.37
CA ILE A 253 -31.01 7.70 -42.57
C ILE A 253 -30.68 6.29 -42.99
#